data_6286f1343301ce0bc30cb5adbbcff641
#
_entry.id   6286f1343301ce0bc30cb5adbbcff641
#
_cell.length_a   1.000
_cell.length_b   1.000
_cell.length_c   1.000
_cell.angle_alpha   90.00
_cell.angle_beta   90.00
_cell.angle_gamma   90.00
#
_symmetry.space_group_name_H-M   'P 1'
#
loop_
_entity.id
_entity.type
_entity.pdbx_description
1 polymer ?
#
loop_
_entity_poly.entity_id
_entity_poly.type
_entity_poly.pdbx_seq_one_letter_code
_entity_poly.pdbx_strand_id
1 'polypeptide(L)'
;MTMTTERRNFLKAVSAAAASTAVLAGTQALAQGNLQAAAKAMPYQAKPMPFDPKTITGISEKVLVSHYENNYVGAVKRLNAIGTQLAELDFAKAPNFVINGLKREELVASNSMILHEIYFDGLGGGARASGPLADAIARDFGSMERWRSEFAAMGKAEGGGSGWVILAYSPRDKRLVNQWAADHTTTLAGGRPVLVLDMYEHAYHMDYGAAAARYVDVYMEAIRWDNAAKLYEQYSRET
;
A
#
# COMPACT_ATOMS: atom_id res chain seq x y z
N MET A 1 44.15 37.17 -55.15
CA MET A 1 44.87 37.12 -53.87
C MET A 1 43.89 37.59 -52.81
N THR A 2 43.16 36.68 -52.20
CA THR A 2 42.37 36.86 -50.94
C THR A 2 41.49 35.63 -50.73
N MET A 3 42.07 34.48 -50.37
CA MET A 3 41.38 33.27 -50.00
C MET A 3 41.93 32.61 -48.73
N THR A 4 42.43 33.42 -47.80
CA THR A 4 43.05 32.88 -46.57
C THR A 4 42.32 33.20 -45.27
N THR A 5 41.36 34.09 -45.28
CA THR A 5 40.69 34.51 -44.06
C THR A 5 39.38 33.67 -43.76
N GLU A 6 38.65 33.26 -44.78
CA GLU A 6 37.40 32.48 -44.58
C GLU A 6 37.66 31.03 -44.16
N ARG A 7 38.73 30.39 -44.65
CA ARG A 7 39.06 29.02 -44.19
C ARG A 7 39.47 28.95 -42.71
N ARG A 8 40.10 30.00 -42.19
CA ARG A 8 40.47 30.05 -40.76
C ARG A 8 39.27 30.22 -39.82
N ASN A 9 38.24 30.96 -40.27
CA ASN A 9 37.01 31.15 -39.48
C ASN A 9 36.12 29.93 -39.52
N PHE A 10 36.06 29.19 -40.64
CA PHE A 10 35.34 27.93 -40.75
C PHE A 10 35.92 26.83 -39.84
N LEU A 11 37.24 26.68 -39.80
CA LEU A 11 37.90 25.71 -38.92
C LEU A 11 37.75 26.05 -37.43
N LYS A 12 37.69 27.33 -37.06
CA LYS A 12 37.39 27.73 -35.65
C LYS A 12 35.94 27.50 -35.27
N ALA A 13 34.97 27.65 -36.18
CA ALA A 13 33.58 27.38 -35.95
C ALA A 13 33.30 25.88 -35.79
N VAL A 14 33.94 25.02 -36.58
CA VAL A 14 33.80 23.57 -36.50
C VAL A 14 34.41 23.01 -35.19
N SER A 15 35.53 23.57 -34.72
CA SER A 15 36.17 23.16 -33.47
C SER A 15 35.35 23.56 -32.23
N ALA A 16 34.63 24.68 -32.29
CA ALA A 16 33.75 25.11 -31.18
C ALA A 16 32.44 24.27 -31.10
N ALA A 17 31.91 23.84 -32.26
CA ALA A 17 30.71 23.00 -32.31
C ALA A 17 30.98 21.56 -31.82
N ALA A 18 32.18 21.00 -32.13
CA ALA A 18 32.54 19.66 -31.66
C ALA A 18 32.79 19.59 -30.13
N ALA A 19 33.31 20.66 -29.53
CA ALA A 19 33.51 20.72 -28.07
C ALA A 19 32.19 20.87 -27.30
N SER A 20 31.20 21.59 -27.84
CA SER A 20 29.91 21.79 -27.21
C SER A 20 29.04 20.54 -27.22
N THR A 21 29.13 19.71 -28.25
CA THR A 21 28.38 18.43 -28.33
C THR A 21 28.97 17.35 -27.42
N ALA A 22 30.28 17.33 -27.20
CA ALA A 22 30.92 16.38 -26.30
C ALA A 22 30.61 16.68 -24.81
N VAL A 23 30.49 17.95 -24.42
CA VAL A 23 30.10 18.35 -23.04
C VAL A 23 28.63 18.04 -22.76
N LEU A 24 27.73 18.23 -23.73
CA LEU A 24 26.30 17.90 -23.59
C LEU A 24 26.06 16.38 -23.50
N ALA A 25 26.80 15.58 -24.29
CA ALA A 25 26.72 14.13 -24.24
C ALA A 25 27.27 13.57 -22.90
N GLY A 26 28.35 14.15 -22.37
CA GLY A 26 28.92 13.77 -21.08
C GLY A 26 28.01 14.09 -19.89
N THR A 27 27.31 15.23 -19.91
CA THR A 27 26.37 15.63 -18.85
C THR A 27 25.08 14.82 -18.90
N GLN A 28 24.60 14.41 -20.08
CA GLN A 28 23.45 13.53 -20.21
C GLN A 28 23.74 12.09 -19.73
N ALA A 29 24.92 11.56 -20.04
CA ALA A 29 25.33 10.24 -19.57
C ALA A 29 25.53 10.18 -18.03
N LEU A 30 26.08 11.26 -17.44
CA LEU A 30 26.20 11.37 -15.97
C LEU A 30 24.84 11.56 -15.29
N ALA A 31 23.90 12.29 -15.89
CA ALA A 31 22.55 12.46 -15.37
C ALA A 31 21.74 11.14 -15.46
N GLN A 32 21.87 10.38 -16.53
CA GLN A 32 21.23 9.07 -16.66
C GLN A 32 21.84 8.02 -15.72
N GLY A 33 23.14 8.00 -15.51
CA GLY A 33 23.79 7.12 -14.55
C GLY A 33 23.39 7.39 -13.10
N ASN A 34 23.21 8.66 -12.73
CA ASN A 34 22.77 9.06 -11.40
C ASN A 34 21.26 8.79 -11.15
N LEU A 35 20.40 8.88 -12.17
CA LEU A 35 18.99 8.54 -12.05
C LEU A 35 18.78 7.02 -11.88
N GLN A 36 19.59 6.20 -12.54
CA GLN A 36 19.54 4.75 -12.43
C GLN A 36 20.09 4.24 -11.07
N ALA A 37 21.07 4.93 -10.49
CA ALA A 37 21.61 4.61 -9.17
C ALA A 37 20.67 4.97 -8.02
N ALA A 38 19.78 5.94 -8.18
CA ALA A 38 18.79 6.35 -7.16
C ALA A 38 17.59 5.42 -7.04
N ALA A 39 17.37 4.53 -8.02
CA ALA A 39 16.17 3.68 -8.08
C ALA A 39 16.31 2.33 -7.35
N LYS A 40 17.44 2.05 -6.70
CA LYS A 40 17.59 0.81 -5.93
C LYS A 40 16.98 0.97 -4.56
N ALA A 41 15.64 0.88 -4.48
CA ALA A 41 14.94 0.85 -3.21
C ALA A 41 15.43 -0.31 -2.35
N MET A 42 15.59 -0.09 -1.04
CA MET A 42 15.86 -1.17 -0.09
C MET A 42 14.69 -2.16 -0.13
N PRO A 43 14.95 -3.48 -0.14
CA PRO A 43 13.87 -4.45 -0.18
C PRO A 43 13.01 -4.37 1.09
N TYR A 44 11.71 -4.49 0.93
CA TYR A 44 10.78 -4.60 2.04
C TYR A 44 11.04 -5.89 2.82
N GLN A 45 10.87 -5.81 4.14
CA GLN A 45 10.99 -6.95 5.06
C GLN A 45 9.62 -7.25 5.65
N ALA A 46 9.21 -8.52 5.63
CA ALA A 46 8.00 -8.92 6.32
C ALA A 46 8.20 -8.77 7.84
N LYS A 47 7.26 -8.13 8.51
CA LYS A 47 7.21 -8.03 9.98
C LYS A 47 6.81 -9.40 10.56
N PRO A 48 7.31 -9.80 11.72
CA PRO A 48 6.83 -11.01 12.37
C PRO A 48 5.34 -10.88 12.73
N MET A 49 4.65 -12.02 12.82
CA MET A 49 3.25 -12.03 13.30
C MET A 49 3.20 -11.43 14.72
N PRO A 50 2.33 -10.44 14.98
CA PRO A 50 2.37 -9.66 16.23
C PRO A 50 1.71 -10.35 17.44
N PHE A 51 1.24 -11.59 17.28
CA PHE A 51 0.59 -12.40 18.32
C PHE A 51 0.82 -13.90 18.10
N ASP A 52 0.55 -14.72 19.10
CA ASP A 52 0.44 -16.18 18.93
C ASP A 52 -0.91 -16.50 18.26
N PRO A 53 -0.93 -17.10 17.04
CA PRO A 53 -2.17 -17.36 16.32
C PRO A 53 -3.14 -18.29 17.05
N LYS A 54 -2.70 -19.04 18.07
CA LYS A 54 -3.55 -19.88 18.92
C LYS A 54 -4.41 -19.08 19.90
N THR A 55 -4.08 -17.82 20.11
CA THR A 55 -4.77 -16.95 21.09
C THR A 55 -5.99 -16.25 20.51
N ILE A 56 -6.18 -16.25 19.20
CA ILE A 56 -7.32 -15.59 18.55
C ILE A 56 -8.55 -16.49 18.62
N THR A 57 -9.54 -16.02 19.34
CA THR A 57 -10.80 -16.78 19.45
C THR A 57 -11.62 -16.64 18.17
N GLY A 58 -12.05 -17.77 17.63
CA GLY A 58 -12.97 -17.84 16.50
C GLY A 58 -12.31 -17.78 15.11
N ILE A 59 -11.02 -17.49 15.00
CA ILE A 59 -10.26 -17.65 13.75
C ILE A 59 -9.16 -18.67 14.03
N SER A 60 -9.11 -19.77 13.28
CA SER A 60 -8.18 -20.84 13.58
C SER A 60 -6.72 -20.47 13.31
N GLU A 61 -5.81 -21.08 14.06
CA GLU A 61 -4.37 -21.00 13.81
C GLU A 61 -4.06 -21.31 12.33
N LYS A 62 -4.71 -22.34 11.76
CA LYS A 62 -4.51 -22.75 10.38
C LYS A 62 -4.83 -21.62 9.39
N VAL A 63 -5.94 -20.89 9.59
CA VAL A 63 -6.30 -19.73 8.76
C VAL A 63 -5.26 -18.64 8.94
N LEU A 64 -4.95 -18.25 10.17
CA LEU A 64 -4.05 -17.13 10.47
C LEU A 64 -2.63 -17.36 9.94
N VAL A 65 -2.09 -18.58 10.12
CA VAL A 65 -0.74 -18.94 9.61
C VAL A 65 -0.75 -18.95 8.08
N SER A 66 -1.74 -19.57 7.45
CA SER A 66 -1.86 -19.61 5.99
C SER A 66 -2.00 -18.20 5.40
N HIS A 67 -2.83 -17.37 5.98
CA HIS A 67 -3.05 -15.98 5.60
C HIS A 67 -1.76 -15.14 5.72
N TYR A 68 -1.06 -15.27 6.84
CA TYR A 68 0.20 -14.58 7.06
C TYR A 68 1.29 -15.01 6.06
N GLU A 69 1.52 -16.32 5.92
CA GLU A 69 2.64 -16.84 5.10
C GLU A 69 2.41 -16.65 3.60
N ASN A 70 1.19 -16.87 3.12
CA ASN A 70 0.90 -16.88 1.69
C ASN A 70 0.44 -15.50 1.17
N ASN A 71 -0.38 -14.78 1.92
CA ASN A 71 -0.93 -13.51 1.47
C ASN A 71 -0.04 -12.33 1.89
N TYR A 72 0.26 -12.17 3.18
CA TYR A 72 1.11 -11.07 3.63
C TYR A 72 2.58 -11.21 3.19
N VAL A 73 3.24 -12.29 3.58
CA VAL A 73 4.65 -12.53 3.20
C VAL A 73 4.78 -12.68 1.68
N GLY A 74 3.77 -13.28 1.04
CA GLY A 74 3.65 -13.37 -0.41
C GLY A 74 3.61 -12.00 -1.08
N ALA A 75 2.84 -11.05 -0.56
CA ALA A 75 2.76 -9.67 -1.05
C ALA A 75 4.11 -8.94 -0.93
N VAL A 76 4.80 -9.09 0.21
CA VAL A 76 6.14 -8.51 0.42
C VAL A 76 7.15 -9.04 -0.61
N LYS A 77 7.18 -10.36 -0.83
CA LYS A 77 8.05 -11.00 -1.83
C LYS A 77 7.74 -10.51 -3.24
N ARG A 78 6.45 -10.43 -3.59
CA ARG A 78 5.97 -9.97 -4.89
C ARG A 78 6.36 -8.51 -5.13
N LEU A 79 6.17 -7.64 -4.14
CA LEU A 79 6.54 -6.21 -4.24
C LEU A 79 8.03 -6.04 -4.49
N ASN A 80 8.89 -6.79 -3.79
CA ASN A 80 10.33 -6.76 -4.01
C ASN A 80 10.72 -7.24 -5.42
N ALA A 81 10.10 -8.31 -5.92
CA ALA A 81 10.34 -8.82 -7.27
C ALA A 81 9.93 -7.80 -8.35
N ILE A 82 8.77 -7.14 -8.16
CA ILE A 82 8.29 -6.08 -9.06
C ILE A 82 9.25 -4.87 -9.02
N GLY A 83 9.69 -4.47 -7.82
CA GLY A 83 10.65 -3.37 -7.66
C GLY A 83 11.97 -3.63 -8.41
N THR A 84 12.46 -4.87 -8.39
CA THR A 84 13.63 -5.27 -9.19
C THR A 84 13.37 -5.12 -10.68
N GLN A 85 12.24 -5.61 -11.19
CA GLN A 85 11.89 -5.49 -12.61
C GLN A 85 11.71 -4.03 -13.05
N LEU A 86 11.10 -3.19 -12.21
CA LEU A 86 10.94 -1.76 -12.49
C LEU A 86 12.28 -1.02 -12.51
N ALA A 87 13.22 -1.38 -11.65
CA ALA A 87 14.55 -0.78 -11.62
C ALA A 87 15.39 -1.10 -12.87
N GLU A 88 15.14 -2.25 -13.50
CA GLU A 88 15.81 -2.70 -14.71
C GLU A 88 15.11 -2.27 -16.01
N LEU A 89 13.88 -1.72 -15.91
CA LEU A 89 13.05 -1.40 -17.06
C LEU A 89 13.49 -0.12 -17.76
N ASP A 90 13.75 -0.18 -19.08
CA ASP A 90 13.89 1.01 -19.92
C ASP A 90 12.51 1.56 -20.28
N PHE A 91 12.03 2.52 -19.48
CA PHE A 91 10.71 3.13 -19.66
C PHE A 91 10.51 3.82 -21.01
N ALA A 92 11.58 4.23 -21.68
CA ALA A 92 11.50 4.88 -23.00
C ALA A 92 11.25 3.86 -24.13
N LYS A 93 11.58 2.58 -23.91
CA LYS A 93 11.49 1.52 -24.92
C LYS A 93 10.49 0.42 -24.58
N ALA A 94 10.15 0.29 -23.29
CA ALA A 94 9.27 -0.77 -22.84
C ALA A 94 7.86 -0.63 -23.45
N PRO A 95 7.22 -1.75 -23.85
CA PRO A 95 5.85 -1.71 -24.32
C PRO A 95 4.90 -1.20 -23.23
N ASN A 96 3.89 -0.41 -23.62
CA ASN A 96 2.94 0.21 -22.68
C ASN A 96 2.25 -0.81 -21.78
N PHE A 97 1.91 -2.00 -22.29
CA PHE A 97 1.25 -3.04 -21.50
C PHE A 97 2.17 -3.64 -20.41
N VAL A 98 3.49 -3.65 -20.63
CA VAL A 98 4.47 -4.07 -19.61
C VAL A 98 4.54 -3.03 -18.50
N ILE A 99 4.67 -1.76 -18.87
CA ILE A 99 4.71 -0.64 -17.91
C ILE A 99 3.41 -0.64 -17.08
N ASN A 100 2.26 -0.67 -17.74
CA ASN A 100 0.95 -0.68 -17.09
C ASN A 100 0.77 -1.90 -16.17
N GLY A 101 1.18 -3.08 -16.64
CA GLY A 101 1.11 -4.32 -15.86
C GLY A 101 1.95 -4.24 -14.58
N LEU A 102 3.23 -3.88 -14.70
CA LEU A 102 4.14 -3.76 -13.55
C LEU A 102 3.68 -2.69 -12.56
N LYS A 103 3.24 -1.51 -13.04
CA LYS A 103 2.78 -0.43 -12.16
C LYS A 103 1.45 -0.77 -11.45
N ARG A 104 0.56 -1.49 -12.11
CA ARG A 104 -0.65 -2.03 -11.47
C ARG A 104 -0.29 -3.06 -10.40
N GLU A 105 0.58 -4.00 -10.72
CA GLU A 105 1.00 -5.04 -9.78
C GLU A 105 1.79 -4.49 -8.59
N GLU A 106 2.57 -3.43 -8.78
CA GLU A 106 3.23 -2.70 -7.70
C GLU A 106 2.20 -2.11 -6.73
N LEU A 107 1.14 -1.47 -7.23
CA LEU A 107 0.05 -0.93 -6.41
C LEU A 107 -0.68 -2.05 -5.64
N VAL A 108 -1.03 -3.14 -6.34
CA VAL A 108 -1.68 -4.32 -5.72
C VAL A 108 -0.83 -4.87 -4.58
N ALA A 109 0.46 -5.13 -4.83
CA ALA A 109 1.34 -5.71 -3.83
C ALA A 109 1.64 -4.76 -2.65
N SER A 110 1.77 -3.45 -2.93
CA SER A 110 1.98 -2.43 -1.90
C SER A 110 0.78 -2.33 -0.96
N ASN A 111 -0.42 -2.20 -1.51
CA ASN A 111 -1.64 -2.12 -0.69
C ASN A 111 -1.92 -3.43 0.03
N SER A 112 -1.69 -4.59 -0.63
CA SER A 112 -1.80 -5.89 0.01
C SER A 112 -0.89 -5.98 1.23
N MET A 113 0.39 -5.61 1.10
CA MET A 113 1.33 -5.58 2.23
C MET A 113 0.83 -4.69 3.37
N ILE A 114 0.47 -3.43 3.07
CA ILE A 114 0.06 -2.44 4.07
C ILE A 114 -1.24 -2.87 4.78
N LEU A 115 -2.24 -3.31 4.03
CA LEU A 115 -3.53 -3.70 4.60
C LEU A 115 -3.41 -4.97 5.46
N HIS A 116 -2.60 -5.95 5.04
CA HIS A 116 -2.35 -7.12 5.89
C HIS A 116 -1.58 -6.78 7.16
N GLU A 117 -0.61 -5.84 7.13
CA GLU A 117 0.06 -5.38 8.35
C GLU A 117 -0.95 -4.80 9.34
N ILE A 118 -1.85 -3.93 8.88
CA ILE A 118 -2.87 -3.32 9.73
C ILE A 118 -3.88 -4.38 10.22
N TYR A 119 -4.25 -5.34 9.36
CA TYR A 119 -5.13 -6.46 9.73
C TYR A 119 -4.55 -7.28 10.89
N PHE A 120 -3.31 -7.75 10.76
CA PHE A 120 -2.66 -8.55 11.82
C PHE A 120 -2.41 -7.71 13.07
N ASP A 121 -1.96 -6.48 12.94
CA ASP A 121 -1.77 -5.57 14.09
C ASP A 121 -3.12 -5.21 14.78
N GLY A 122 -4.24 -5.34 14.08
CA GLY A 122 -5.59 -5.10 14.58
C GLY A 122 -6.27 -6.32 15.20
N LEU A 123 -5.63 -7.50 15.22
CA LEU A 123 -6.17 -8.71 15.85
C LEU A 123 -5.58 -8.94 17.25
N GLY A 124 -6.34 -9.56 18.14
CA GLY A 124 -5.89 -9.93 19.49
C GLY A 124 -6.97 -9.83 20.55
N GLY A 125 -8.07 -9.16 20.25
CA GLY A 125 -9.14 -8.90 21.22
C GLY A 125 -8.69 -7.97 22.34
N GLY A 126 -9.53 -7.77 23.33
CA GLY A 126 -9.17 -7.05 24.55
C GLY A 126 -10.07 -5.87 24.87
N ALA A 127 -9.46 -4.75 25.33
CA ALA A 127 -10.19 -3.56 25.75
C ALA A 127 -10.96 -2.91 24.59
N ARG A 128 -12.05 -2.22 24.92
CA ARG A 128 -12.79 -1.40 23.96
C ARG A 128 -11.92 -0.20 23.51
N ALA A 129 -12.24 0.35 22.34
CA ALA A 129 -11.65 1.61 21.93
C ALA A 129 -11.82 2.68 23.01
N SER A 130 -10.78 3.45 23.26
CA SER A 130 -10.77 4.50 24.28
C SER A 130 -9.95 5.70 23.79
N GLY A 131 -10.02 6.81 24.53
CA GLY A 131 -9.26 8.03 24.25
C GLY A 131 -9.61 8.68 22.90
N PRO A 132 -8.66 9.39 22.28
CA PRO A 132 -8.91 10.22 21.10
C PRO A 132 -9.56 9.49 19.92
N LEU A 133 -9.26 8.19 19.72
CA LEU A 133 -9.89 7.41 18.66
C LEU A 133 -11.39 7.16 18.96
N ALA A 134 -11.74 6.80 20.20
CA ALA A 134 -13.14 6.59 20.57
C ALA A 134 -13.95 7.89 20.45
N ASP A 135 -13.39 9.02 20.87
CA ASP A 135 -13.99 10.34 20.74
C ASP A 135 -14.21 10.70 19.27
N ALA A 136 -13.23 10.43 18.41
CA ALA A 136 -13.35 10.64 16.96
C ALA A 136 -14.42 9.75 16.32
N ILE A 137 -14.49 8.47 16.69
CA ILE A 137 -15.55 7.58 16.22
C ILE A 137 -16.93 8.09 16.65
N ALA A 138 -17.09 8.49 17.91
CA ALA A 138 -18.36 9.05 18.39
C ALA A 138 -18.73 10.35 17.67
N ARG A 139 -17.76 11.24 17.43
CA ARG A 139 -17.95 12.49 16.69
C ARG A 139 -18.39 12.24 15.24
N ASP A 140 -17.68 11.33 14.54
CA ASP A 140 -17.77 11.22 13.08
C ASP A 140 -18.92 10.28 12.64
N PHE A 141 -19.29 9.32 13.48
CA PHE A 141 -20.36 8.33 13.23
C PHE A 141 -21.58 8.51 14.14
N GLY A 142 -21.51 9.39 15.14
CA GLY A 142 -22.57 9.63 16.12
C GLY A 142 -22.47 8.75 17.38
N SER A 143 -21.99 7.50 17.27
CA SER A 143 -21.64 6.63 18.40
C SER A 143 -20.74 5.47 17.95
N MET A 144 -20.13 4.78 18.93
CA MET A 144 -19.37 3.55 18.70
C MET A 144 -20.27 2.43 18.17
N GLU A 145 -21.49 2.32 18.67
CA GLU A 145 -22.45 1.29 18.25
C GLU A 145 -22.89 1.51 16.79
N ARG A 146 -23.10 2.76 16.40
CA ARG A 146 -23.44 3.08 15.01
C ARG A 146 -22.28 2.79 14.07
N TRP A 147 -21.05 3.20 14.40
CA TRP A 147 -19.85 2.84 13.65
C TRP A 147 -19.74 1.32 13.49
N ARG A 148 -19.87 0.58 14.61
CA ARG A 148 -19.78 -0.88 14.63
C ARG A 148 -20.82 -1.53 13.71
N SER A 149 -22.05 -1.03 13.78
CA SER A 149 -23.14 -1.51 12.93
C SER A 149 -22.86 -1.27 11.45
N GLU A 150 -22.41 -0.07 11.08
CA GLU A 150 -22.06 0.28 9.70
C GLU A 150 -20.89 -0.56 9.19
N PHE A 151 -19.78 -0.62 9.93
CA PHE A 151 -18.58 -1.36 9.55
C PHE A 151 -18.86 -2.85 9.35
N ALA A 152 -19.58 -3.47 10.30
CA ALA A 152 -19.99 -4.88 10.18
C ALA A 152 -20.97 -5.13 9.03
N ALA A 153 -21.92 -4.23 8.79
CA ALA A 153 -22.86 -4.34 7.67
C ALA A 153 -22.14 -4.28 6.32
N MET A 154 -21.13 -3.42 6.19
CA MET A 154 -20.28 -3.34 4.98
C MET A 154 -19.55 -4.66 4.72
N GLY A 155 -18.91 -5.25 5.75
CA GLY A 155 -18.25 -6.55 5.62
C GLY A 155 -19.21 -7.67 5.23
N LYS A 156 -20.40 -7.72 5.81
CA LYS A 156 -21.44 -8.69 5.43
C LYS A 156 -21.95 -8.49 4.01
N ALA A 157 -21.95 -7.26 3.51
CA ALA A 157 -22.35 -6.94 2.14
C ALA A 157 -21.28 -7.34 1.10
N GLU A 158 -20.01 -7.39 1.48
CA GLU A 158 -18.91 -7.88 0.63
C GLU A 158 -18.75 -9.41 0.64
N GLY A 159 -19.47 -10.11 1.48
CA GLY A 159 -19.35 -11.57 1.65
C GLY A 159 -19.55 -12.33 0.34
N GLY A 160 -18.66 -13.26 0.06
CA GLY A 160 -18.69 -14.13 -1.12
C GLY A 160 -17.86 -13.65 -2.31
N GLY A 161 -16.92 -12.72 -2.09
CA GLY A 161 -16.03 -12.22 -3.13
C GLY A 161 -14.63 -11.93 -2.60
N SER A 162 -14.16 -10.75 -2.91
CA SER A 162 -12.92 -10.18 -2.39
C SER A 162 -13.18 -8.74 -1.97
N GLY A 163 -12.37 -8.23 -1.08
CA GLY A 163 -12.49 -6.84 -0.70
C GLY A 163 -11.98 -6.54 0.69
N TRP A 164 -12.15 -5.30 1.07
CA TRP A 164 -11.75 -4.77 2.38
C TRP A 164 -12.78 -3.77 2.88
N VAL A 165 -13.08 -3.84 4.16
CA VAL A 165 -13.71 -2.72 4.85
C VAL A 165 -12.64 -1.99 5.63
N ILE A 166 -12.51 -0.69 5.41
CA ILE A 166 -11.41 0.11 5.94
C ILE A 166 -11.98 1.27 6.75
N LEU A 167 -11.69 1.33 8.05
CA LEU A 167 -11.80 2.57 8.79
C LEU A 167 -10.59 3.42 8.42
N ALA A 168 -10.80 4.49 7.70
CA ALA A 168 -9.73 5.38 7.24
C ALA A 168 -9.87 6.78 7.85
N TYR A 169 -8.73 7.41 8.12
CA TYR A 169 -8.67 8.84 8.40
C TYR A 169 -8.56 9.62 7.08
N SER A 170 -9.47 10.57 6.86
CA SER A 170 -9.42 11.50 5.74
C SER A 170 -8.70 12.79 6.18
N PRO A 171 -7.44 13.03 5.76
CA PRO A 171 -6.73 14.27 6.07
C PRO A 171 -7.43 15.52 5.51
N ARG A 172 -8.07 15.37 4.35
CA ARG A 172 -8.83 16.45 3.71
C ARG A 172 -9.98 16.93 4.57
N ASP A 173 -10.76 15.99 5.12
CA ASP A 173 -11.98 16.29 5.86
C ASP A 173 -11.75 16.28 7.38
N LYS A 174 -10.54 15.94 7.82
CA LYS A 174 -10.11 15.79 9.22
C LYS A 174 -11.03 14.90 10.06
N ARG A 175 -11.49 13.80 9.45
CA ARG A 175 -12.44 12.86 10.06
C ARG A 175 -12.16 11.42 9.70
N LEU A 176 -12.75 10.52 10.47
CA LEU A 176 -12.83 9.10 10.15
C LEU A 176 -13.96 8.83 9.17
N VAL A 177 -13.72 7.89 8.26
CA VAL A 177 -14.72 7.38 7.31
C VAL A 177 -14.60 5.87 7.18
N ASN A 178 -15.71 5.16 7.04
CA ASN A 178 -15.68 3.78 6.58
C ASN A 178 -15.61 3.76 5.06
N GLN A 179 -14.69 2.97 4.54
CA GLN A 179 -14.44 2.86 3.11
C GLN A 179 -14.62 1.41 2.66
N TRP A 180 -15.35 1.23 1.58
CA TRP A 180 -15.45 -0.02 0.85
C TRP A 180 -14.32 -0.11 -0.21
N ALA A 181 -13.72 -1.28 -0.37
CA ALA A 181 -12.70 -1.52 -1.37
C ALA A 181 -12.85 -2.92 -1.98
N ALA A 182 -13.18 -2.99 -3.26
CA ALA A 182 -13.40 -4.26 -3.98
C ALA A 182 -12.14 -5.13 -4.06
N ASP A 183 -10.98 -4.52 -4.06
CA ASP A 183 -9.68 -5.18 -4.11
C ASP A 183 -8.57 -4.27 -3.53
N HIS A 184 -7.32 -4.72 -3.62
CA HIS A 184 -6.16 -3.95 -3.14
C HIS A 184 -5.90 -2.64 -3.91
N THR A 185 -6.55 -2.40 -5.06
CA THR A 185 -6.35 -1.17 -5.83
C THR A 185 -7.36 -0.07 -5.52
N THR A 186 -8.42 -0.40 -4.79
CA THR A 186 -9.56 0.48 -4.54
C THR A 186 -9.47 1.09 -3.16
N THR A 187 -8.80 2.23 -3.02
CA THR A 187 -8.71 2.98 -1.76
C THR A 187 -9.07 4.44 -1.97
N LEU A 188 -9.54 5.11 -0.91
CA LEU A 188 -9.81 6.55 -0.93
C LEU A 188 -8.50 7.30 -1.20
N ALA A 189 -8.47 8.13 -2.26
CA ALA A 189 -7.31 8.94 -2.56
C ALA A 189 -6.95 9.86 -1.36
N GLY A 190 -5.73 9.68 -0.83
CA GLY A 190 -5.27 10.37 0.38
C GLY A 190 -5.82 9.81 1.70
N GLY A 191 -6.71 8.83 1.69
CA GLY A 191 -7.18 8.14 2.89
C GLY A 191 -6.06 7.35 3.56
N ARG A 192 -6.01 7.39 4.89
CA ARG A 192 -5.01 6.66 5.69
C ARG A 192 -5.71 5.57 6.50
N PRO A 193 -5.44 4.28 6.24
CA PRO A 193 -6.11 3.18 6.90
C PRO A 193 -5.72 3.10 8.39
N VAL A 194 -6.73 2.98 9.25
CA VAL A 194 -6.60 2.93 10.71
C VAL A 194 -6.94 1.53 11.24
N LEU A 195 -7.99 0.93 10.71
CA LEU A 195 -8.43 -0.44 11.01
C LEU A 195 -8.99 -1.05 9.73
N VAL A 196 -8.72 -2.34 9.48
CA VAL A 196 -9.16 -3.00 8.26
C VAL A 196 -9.74 -4.39 8.55
N LEU A 197 -10.81 -4.73 7.86
CA LEU A 197 -11.40 -6.07 7.83
C LEU A 197 -11.11 -6.66 6.44
N ASP A 198 -10.46 -7.80 6.41
CA ASP A 198 -10.19 -8.56 5.19
C ASP A 198 -11.40 -9.44 4.83
N MET A 199 -11.99 -9.19 3.67
CA MET A 199 -13.12 -9.97 3.14
C MET A 199 -12.74 -10.90 2.00
N TYR A 200 -11.45 -11.06 1.70
CA TYR A 200 -10.99 -12.13 0.82
C TYR A 200 -11.22 -13.50 1.45
N GLU A 201 -11.60 -14.49 0.64
CA GLU A 201 -11.90 -15.84 1.12
C GLU A 201 -10.75 -16.50 1.89
N HIS A 202 -9.49 -16.14 1.60
CA HIS A 202 -8.34 -16.67 2.35
C HIS A 202 -8.34 -16.27 3.84
N ALA A 203 -9.04 -15.21 4.21
CA ALA A 203 -9.13 -14.76 5.60
C ALA A 203 -10.13 -15.58 6.43
N TYR A 204 -11.07 -16.34 5.80
CA TYR A 204 -12.14 -16.98 6.55
C TYR A 204 -12.65 -18.31 5.98
N HIS A 205 -12.45 -18.60 4.69
CA HIS A 205 -13.16 -19.70 4.02
C HIS A 205 -12.88 -21.08 4.62
N MET A 206 -11.66 -21.32 5.11
CA MET A 206 -11.32 -22.59 5.76
C MET A 206 -12.07 -22.86 7.08
N ASP A 207 -12.51 -21.81 7.78
CA ASP A 207 -13.23 -21.93 9.05
C ASP A 207 -14.74 -21.79 8.88
N TYR A 208 -15.16 -20.93 7.95
CA TYR A 208 -16.54 -20.49 7.81
C TYR A 208 -17.19 -20.89 6.48
N GLY A 209 -16.43 -21.39 5.52
CA GLY A 209 -16.94 -21.65 4.18
C GLY A 209 -17.62 -20.41 3.60
N ALA A 210 -18.82 -20.57 3.05
CA ALA A 210 -19.62 -19.46 2.51
C ALA A 210 -20.31 -18.59 3.59
N ALA A 211 -20.16 -18.90 4.88
CA ALA A 211 -20.79 -18.14 5.96
C ALA A 211 -19.96 -16.90 6.36
N ALA A 212 -19.57 -16.07 5.39
CA ALA A 212 -18.75 -14.86 5.57
C ALA A 212 -19.32 -13.92 6.66
N ALA A 213 -20.64 -13.81 6.79
CA ALA A 213 -21.27 -12.98 7.82
C ALA A 213 -20.89 -13.40 9.25
N ARG A 214 -20.68 -14.70 9.50
CA ARG A 214 -20.22 -15.21 10.80
C ARG A 214 -18.77 -14.82 11.09
N TYR A 215 -17.92 -14.86 10.07
CA TYR A 215 -16.55 -14.38 10.18
C TYR A 215 -16.51 -12.88 10.55
N VAL A 216 -17.34 -12.06 9.92
CA VAL A 216 -17.44 -10.63 10.27
C VAL A 216 -17.77 -10.44 11.73
N ASP A 217 -18.77 -11.18 12.27
CA ASP A 217 -19.15 -11.09 13.69
C ASP A 217 -17.97 -11.47 14.60
N VAL A 218 -17.23 -12.52 14.25
CA VAL A 218 -16.04 -12.96 15.00
C VAL A 218 -14.92 -11.95 14.92
N TYR A 219 -14.63 -11.42 13.73
CA TYR A 219 -13.62 -10.37 13.57
C TYR A 219 -13.92 -9.15 14.44
N MET A 220 -15.18 -8.71 14.50
CA MET A 220 -15.61 -7.57 15.31
C MET A 220 -15.37 -7.76 16.82
N GLU A 221 -15.34 -8.99 17.32
CA GLU A 221 -14.97 -9.30 18.70
C GLU A 221 -13.46 -9.46 18.89
N ALA A 222 -12.73 -9.82 17.82
CA ALA A 222 -11.29 -10.02 17.85
C ALA A 222 -10.47 -8.71 17.69
N ILE A 223 -11.13 -7.57 17.48
CA ILE A 223 -10.43 -6.28 17.27
C ILE A 223 -9.58 -5.92 18.49
N ARG A 224 -8.28 -5.67 18.23
CA ARG A 224 -7.35 -5.02 19.15
C ARG A 224 -7.19 -3.56 18.76
N TRP A 225 -7.52 -2.67 19.66
CA TRP A 225 -7.63 -1.23 19.36
C TRP A 225 -6.32 -0.45 19.47
N ASP A 226 -5.28 -1.01 20.08
CA ASP A 226 -4.03 -0.28 20.37
C ASP A 226 -3.36 0.27 19.11
N ASN A 227 -3.25 -0.56 18.06
CA ASN A 227 -2.65 -0.12 16.82
C ASN A 227 -3.52 0.92 16.10
N ALA A 228 -4.82 0.73 16.08
CA ALA A 228 -5.77 1.69 15.50
C ALA A 228 -5.70 3.06 16.21
N ALA A 229 -5.62 3.08 17.54
CA ALA A 229 -5.45 4.30 18.33
C ALA A 229 -4.14 5.00 17.98
N LYS A 230 -3.03 4.26 17.92
CA LYS A 230 -1.72 4.80 17.53
C LYS A 230 -1.73 5.41 16.12
N LEU A 231 -2.28 4.70 15.14
CA LEU A 231 -2.36 5.18 13.76
C LEU A 231 -3.25 6.42 13.65
N TYR A 232 -4.40 6.45 14.31
CA TYR A 232 -5.27 7.62 14.34
C TYR A 232 -4.56 8.84 14.95
N GLU A 233 -3.89 8.68 16.10
CA GLU A 233 -3.15 9.78 16.73
C GLU A 233 -2.03 10.30 15.83
N GLN A 234 -1.29 9.40 15.18
CA GLN A 234 -0.26 9.81 14.23
C GLN A 234 -0.86 10.64 13.09
N TYR A 235 -1.88 10.12 12.42
CA TYR A 235 -2.45 10.74 11.22
C TYR A 235 -3.16 12.06 11.51
N SER A 236 -3.81 12.16 12.67
CA SER A 236 -4.52 13.39 13.07
C SER A 236 -3.58 14.53 13.48
N ARG A 237 -2.34 14.23 13.89
CA ARG A 237 -1.32 15.25 14.21
C ARG A 237 -0.58 15.79 12.98
N GLU A 238 -0.49 14.99 11.91
CA GLU A 238 0.22 15.37 10.68
C GLU A 238 -0.62 16.25 9.74
N THR A 239 -1.83 16.63 10.13
CA THR A 239 -2.80 17.43 9.38
C THR A 239 -3.27 18.65 10.16
#